data_ea7165308b97d7d13f5a41de31575cc6
#
_entry.id   ea7165308b97d7d13f5a41de31575cc6
#
_cell.length_a   1.000
_cell.length_b   1.000
_cell.length_c   1.000
_cell.angle_alpha   90.00
_cell.angle_beta   90.00
_cell.angle_gamma   90.00
#
_symmetry.space_group_name_H-M   'P 1'
#
loop_
_entity.id
_entity.type
_entity.pdbx_description
1 polymer ?
#
loop_
_entity_poly.entity_id
_entity_poly.type
_entity_poly.pdbx_seq_one_letter_code
_entity_poly.pdbx_strand_id
1 'polypeptide(L)'
;MAEHYAAAGVSLEAGYKSVELIKEHVKKTMRPEVLGGLGGFSGAFSLSKIKDMEEPVLLSGTDGCGTKVKLAMVMNKHDTIGIDAVAMCVNDIACAGGEPLFFLDYIACGKNVPEKIADIVKGVSEGCLQSEAALIGGETAEHPGLMPEDDYDLAGFAVGVCDKKDMITGKDLNVGDVLIGLPSTGVHSNGFSLVRNVFDITEESLNTYYDELGKTLGEALLAPTKIYVKALKHIKASGITLKACSHITGGGFYENVPRMLKEGMGVEIDTKAFPKPLIFDLIQKNGDISTKEMYNVFNMGLGFVMAVDPADVEKVQAVLNEINEPSYVVGKVTETGQVDVQW
;
A
#
# COMPACT_ATOMS: atom_id res chain seq x y z
N MET A 1 -24.55 24.58 -22.33
CA MET A 1 -25.22 24.75 -21.04
C MET A 1 -24.28 25.08 -19.87
N ALA A 2 -23.00 25.10 -20.02
CA ALA A 2 -22.04 25.44 -18.94
C ALA A 2 -20.88 26.29 -19.46
N GLU A 3 -21.14 27.24 -20.37
CA GLU A 3 -20.09 28.07 -20.99
C GLU A 3 -19.29 28.84 -19.95
N HIS A 4 -19.94 29.39 -18.93
CA HIS A 4 -19.26 30.09 -17.86
C HIS A 4 -18.45 29.15 -16.96
N TYR A 5 -18.90 27.90 -16.76
CA TYR A 5 -18.19 26.90 -15.96
C TYR A 5 -16.98 26.35 -16.71
N ALA A 6 -17.12 26.12 -18.01
CA ALA A 6 -15.99 25.75 -18.89
C ALA A 6 -14.95 26.89 -19.01
N ALA A 7 -15.42 28.15 -19.06
CA ALA A 7 -14.54 29.33 -19.05
C ALA A 7 -13.78 29.49 -17.72
N ALA A 8 -14.31 28.92 -16.63
CA ALA A 8 -13.64 28.85 -15.32
C ALA A 8 -12.67 27.67 -15.20
N GLY A 9 -12.50 26.86 -16.25
CA GLY A 9 -11.55 25.75 -16.30
C GLY A 9 -12.08 24.39 -15.90
N VAL A 10 -13.40 24.22 -15.71
CA VAL A 10 -14.02 22.94 -15.32
C VAL A 10 -14.85 22.36 -16.46
N SER A 11 -14.58 21.12 -16.88
CA SER A 11 -15.25 20.46 -18.00
C SER A 11 -16.19 19.35 -17.53
N LEU A 12 -17.52 19.62 -17.56
CA LEU A 12 -18.52 18.59 -17.28
C LEU A 12 -18.48 17.43 -18.30
N GLU A 13 -18.15 17.72 -19.57
CA GLU A 13 -18.06 16.70 -20.62
C GLU A 13 -16.90 15.75 -20.35
N ALA A 14 -15.72 16.27 -19.95
CA ALA A 14 -14.59 15.46 -19.53
C ALA A 14 -14.94 14.58 -18.33
N GLY A 15 -15.65 15.14 -17.34
CA GLY A 15 -16.14 14.37 -16.18
C GLY A 15 -17.04 13.21 -16.59
N TYR A 16 -18.03 13.42 -17.46
CA TYR A 16 -18.90 12.33 -17.94
C TYR A 16 -18.13 11.26 -18.71
N LYS A 17 -17.18 11.68 -19.55
CA LYS A 17 -16.33 10.75 -20.30
C LYS A 17 -15.43 9.94 -19.37
N SER A 18 -14.85 10.56 -18.35
CA SER A 18 -14.06 9.85 -17.32
C SER A 18 -14.90 8.76 -16.66
N VAL A 19 -16.10 9.10 -16.20
CA VAL A 19 -17.02 8.13 -15.57
C VAL A 19 -17.37 6.99 -16.53
N GLU A 20 -17.55 7.25 -17.82
CA GLU A 20 -17.79 6.19 -18.81
C GLU A 20 -16.61 5.24 -18.95
N LEU A 21 -15.39 5.77 -19.06
CA LEU A 21 -14.16 4.98 -19.23
C LEU A 21 -13.83 4.10 -18.02
N ILE A 22 -14.13 4.56 -16.80
CA ILE A 22 -13.81 3.79 -15.58
C ILE A 22 -14.80 2.66 -15.28
N LYS A 23 -16.02 2.67 -15.84
CA LYS A 23 -17.10 1.71 -15.53
C LYS A 23 -16.66 0.25 -15.57
N GLU A 24 -15.98 -0.14 -16.63
CA GLU A 24 -15.54 -1.54 -16.80
C GLU A 24 -14.43 -1.94 -15.80
N HIS A 25 -13.59 -1.01 -15.38
CA HIS A 25 -12.58 -1.26 -14.35
C HIS A 25 -13.26 -1.46 -12.99
N VAL A 26 -14.11 -0.54 -12.59
CA VAL A 26 -14.86 -0.59 -11.33
C VAL A 26 -15.73 -1.84 -11.25
N LYS A 27 -16.43 -2.20 -12.33
CA LYS A 27 -17.28 -3.40 -12.40
C LYS A 27 -16.54 -4.69 -12.03
N LYS A 28 -15.26 -4.81 -12.36
CA LYS A 28 -14.45 -5.99 -12.02
C LYS A 28 -14.26 -6.18 -10.52
N THR A 29 -14.34 -5.11 -9.74
CA THR A 29 -14.15 -5.14 -8.28
C THR A 29 -15.45 -5.43 -7.52
N MET A 30 -16.59 -5.50 -8.22
CA MET A 30 -17.89 -5.65 -7.56
C MET A 30 -18.00 -6.97 -6.83
N ARG A 31 -18.50 -6.90 -5.62
CA ARG A 31 -18.80 -8.03 -4.74
C ARG A 31 -20.31 -8.16 -4.56
N PRO A 32 -20.82 -9.36 -4.18
CA PRO A 32 -22.26 -9.56 -3.92
C PRO A 32 -22.84 -8.63 -2.85
N GLU A 33 -21.99 -8.13 -1.94
CA GLU A 33 -22.39 -7.24 -0.86
C GLU A 33 -22.59 -5.80 -1.32
N VAL A 34 -22.10 -5.40 -2.50
CA VAL A 34 -22.29 -4.05 -3.02
C VAL A 34 -23.74 -3.85 -3.45
N LEU A 35 -24.38 -2.83 -2.87
CA LEU A 35 -25.78 -2.48 -3.17
C LEU A 35 -25.81 -1.23 -4.05
N GLY A 36 -26.25 -1.37 -5.29
CA GLY A 36 -26.29 -0.29 -6.27
C GLY A 36 -25.12 -0.30 -7.23
N GLY A 37 -24.85 0.85 -7.86
CA GLY A 37 -23.78 1.03 -8.86
C GLY A 37 -23.19 2.42 -8.81
N LEU A 38 -22.24 2.70 -9.71
CA LEU A 38 -21.67 4.04 -9.89
C LEU A 38 -22.73 5.06 -10.28
N GLY A 39 -22.60 6.29 -9.73
CA GLY A 39 -23.46 7.44 -10.04
C GLY A 39 -24.55 7.73 -9.00
N GLY A 40 -24.61 6.99 -7.88
CA GLY A 40 -25.39 7.35 -6.70
C GLY A 40 -24.68 8.39 -5.82
N PHE A 41 -25.41 8.97 -4.86
CA PHE A 41 -24.80 9.90 -3.88
C PHE A 41 -23.87 9.22 -2.89
N SER A 42 -23.98 7.90 -2.69
CA SER A 42 -23.14 7.13 -1.77
C SER A 42 -22.97 5.70 -2.28
N GLY A 43 -21.81 5.11 -1.94
CA GLY A 43 -21.62 3.68 -2.03
C GLY A 43 -22.35 2.97 -0.89
N ALA A 44 -23.03 1.85 -1.17
CA ALA A 44 -23.71 1.06 -0.17
C ALA A 44 -23.16 -0.37 -0.17
N PHE A 45 -22.87 -0.89 1.03
CA PHE A 45 -22.29 -2.21 1.24
C PHE A 45 -23.08 -2.98 2.31
N SER A 46 -23.54 -4.18 1.96
CA SER A 46 -24.32 -5.04 2.87
C SER A 46 -23.40 -5.68 3.92
N LEU A 47 -23.81 -5.61 5.16
CA LEU A 47 -23.13 -6.27 6.28
C LEU A 47 -23.62 -7.70 6.53
N SER A 48 -24.34 -8.30 5.57
CA SER A 48 -24.95 -9.62 5.74
C SER A 48 -23.95 -10.74 6.06
N LYS A 49 -22.70 -10.64 5.59
CA LYS A 49 -21.66 -11.64 5.85
C LYS A 49 -20.98 -11.52 7.21
N ILE A 50 -21.09 -10.37 7.86
CA ILE A 50 -20.47 -10.15 9.18
C ILE A 50 -21.44 -10.36 10.36
N LYS A 51 -22.69 -10.70 10.09
CA LYS A 51 -23.70 -10.94 11.13
C LYS A 51 -23.38 -12.11 12.09
N ASP A 52 -22.51 -13.01 11.67
CA ASP A 52 -22.09 -14.17 12.46
C ASP A 52 -20.86 -13.85 13.34
N MET A 53 -20.29 -12.64 13.25
CA MET A 53 -19.24 -12.16 14.17
C MET A 53 -19.86 -11.87 15.54
N GLU A 54 -19.13 -12.20 16.60
CA GLU A 54 -19.58 -11.98 17.97
C GLU A 54 -19.59 -10.49 18.33
N GLU A 55 -18.51 -9.78 18.00
CA GLU A 55 -18.37 -8.34 18.19
C GLU A 55 -17.66 -7.73 16.95
N PRO A 56 -18.41 -7.41 15.86
CA PRO A 56 -17.81 -6.87 14.65
C PRO A 56 -17.25 -5.47 14.89
N VAL A 57 -15.99 -5.26 14.48
CA VAL A 57 -15.27 -3.98 14.57
C VAL A 57 -14.93 -3.50 13.17
N LEU A 58 -15.28 -2.25 12.85
CA LEU A 58 -14.84 -1.62 11.62
C LEU A 58 -13.43 -1.06 11.80
N LEU A 59 -12.59 -1.31 10.82
CA LEU A 59 -11.26 -0.74 10.69
C LEU A 59 -11.24 0.15 9.46
N SER A 60 -10.50 1.24 9.51
CA SER A 60 -10.38 2.15 8.36
C SER A 60 -8.94 2.62 8.19
N GLY A 61 -8.54 2.82 6.94
CA GLY A 61 -7.27 3.41 6.55
C GLY A 61 -7.51 4.47 5.49
N THR A 62 -6.82 5.59 5.61
CA THR A 62 -6.76 6.61 4.56
C THR A 62 -5.32 7.02 4.36
N ASP A 63 -4.89 7.05 3.11
CA ASP A 63 -3.53 7.43 2.73
C ASP A 63 -3.50 7.86 1.27
N GLY A 64 -2.38 8.45 0.86
CA GLY A 64 -2.10 8.82 -0.52
C GLY A 64 -0.86 8.09 -1.05
N CYS A 65 -0.49 8.44 -2.29
CA CYS A 65 0.72 7.89 -2.93
C CYS A 65 1.98 8.71 -2.62
N GLY A 66 1.84 9.80 -1.88
CA GLY A 66 2.92 10.73 -1.63
C GLY A 66 3.53 11.29 -2.92
N THR A 67 4.77 11.73 -2.85
CA THR A 67 5.44 12.37 -4.00
C THR A 67 5.84 11.39 -5.12
N LYS A 68 5.54 10.09 -4.98
CA LYS A 68 5.69 9.09 -6.06
C LYS A 68 4.84 9.45 -7.28
N VAL A 69 3.70 10.11 -7.09
CA VAL A 69 2.84 10.58 -8.19
C VAL A 69 3.61 11.45 -9.20
N LYS A 70 4.64 12.20 -8.77
CA LYS A 70 5.44 13.02 -9.68
C LYS A 70 6.22 12.20 -10.71
N LEU A 71 6.67 11.01 -10.34
CA LEU A 71 7.34 10.09 -11.26
C LEU A 71 6.34 9.57 -12.32
N ALA A 72 5.12 9.21 -11.88
CA ALA A 72 4.05 8.79 -12.79
C ALA A 72 3.71 9.88 -13.80
N MET A 73 3.67 11.16 -13.37
CA MET A 73 3.46 12.32 -14.25
C MET A 73 4.58 12.48 -15.28
N VAL A 74 5.85 12.47 -14.83
CA VAL A 74 7.02 12.65 -15.72
C VAL A 74 7.11 11.53 -16.75
N MET A 75 6.81 10.28 -16.36
CA MET A 75 6.82 9.13 -17.25
C MET A 75 5.54 8.97 -18.07
N ASN A 76 4.53 9.81 -17.84
CA ASN A 76 3.19 9.66 -18.39
C ASN A 76 2.65 8.21 -18.25
N LYS A 77 2.89 7.60 -17.07
CA LYS A 77 2.51 6.23 -16.73
C LYS A 77 1.67 6.23 -15.46
N HIS A 78 0.35 6.12 -15.63
CA HIS A 78 -0.61 6.36 -14.55
C HIS A 78 -1.32 5.09 -14.05
N ASP A 79 -1.17 3.96 -14.76
CA ASP A 79 -1.94 2.74 -14.51
C ASP A 79 -1.44 1.89 -13.32
N THR A 80 -0.35 2.29 -12.66
CA THR A 80 0.18 1.59 -11.48
C THR A 80 0.02 2.36 -10.18
N ILE A 81 -0.04 3.70 -10.23
CA ILE A 81 -0.08 4.54 -9.04
C ILE A 81 -1.34 4.31 -8.18
N GLY A 82 -2.45 3.89 -8.81
CA GLY A 82 -3.67 3.53 -8.11
C GLY A 82 -3.51 2.30 -7.20
N ILE A 83 -2.63 1.35 -7.59
CA ILE A 83 -2.31 0.19 -6.74
C ILE A 83 -1.64 0.67 -5.45
N ASP A 84 -0.74 1.66 -5.54
CA ASP A 84 -0.07 2.24 -4.38
C ASP A 84 -1.09 2.85 -3.39
N ALA A 85 -2.04 3.65 -3.87
CA ALA A 85 -3.06 4.26 -3.01
C ALA A 85 -3.91 3.20 -2.27
N VAL A 86 -4.31 2.15 -2.98
CA VAL A 86 -5.06 1.04 -2.36
C VAL A 86 -4.19 0.30 -1.34
N ALA A 87 -2.96 -0.07 -1.72
CA ALA A 87 -2.05 -0.84 -0.88
C ALA A 87 -1.76 -0.15 0.45
N MET A 88 -1.52 1.17 0.45
CA MET A 88 -1.25 1.94 1.65
C MET A 88 -2.41 1.86 2.65
N CYS A 89 -3.66 1.91 2.17
CA CYS A 89 -4.85 1.82 3.01
C CYS A 89 -5.17 0.40 3.47
N VAL A 90 -5.16 -0.58 2.55
CA VAL A 90 -5.64 -1.94 2.87
C VAL A 90 -4.61 -2.77 3.65
N ASN A 91 -3.31 -2.51 3.47
CA ASN A 91 -2.29 -3.17 4.25
C ASN A 91 -2.35 -2.78 5.73
N ASP A 92 -2.71 -1.54 6.06
CA ASP A 92 -2.90 -1.08 7.44
C ASP A 92 -4.12 -1.77 8.09
N ILE A 93 -5.21 -1.92 7.33
CA ILE A 93 -6.37 -2.68 7.78
C ILE A 93 -5.98 -4.14 8.06
N ALA A 94 -5.25 -4.78 7.15
CA ALA A 94 -4.78 -6.15 7.31
C ALA A 94 -3.79 -6.28 8.47
N CYS A 95 -2.91 -5.29 8.68
CA CYS A 95 -1.98 -5.22 9.81
C CYS A 95 -2.70 -5.25 11.16
N ALA A 96 -3.89 -4.67 11.24
CA ALA A 96 -4.75 -4.70 12.42
C ALA A 96 -5.65 -5.96 12.53
N GLY A 97 -5.54 -6.91 11.59
CA GLY A 97 -6.32 -8.16 11.58
C GLY A 97 -7.63 -8.09 10.78
N GLY A 98 -7.87 -6.98 10.07
CA GLY A 98 -9.09 -6.76 9.31
C GLY A 98 -9.08 -7.33 7.90
N GLU A 99 -10.27 -7.64 7.39
CA GLU A 99 -10.53 -7.92 5.99
C GLU A 99 -11.07 -6.66 5.31
N PRO A 100 -10.42 -6.12 4.25
CA PRO A 100 -10.95 -5.00 3.50
C PRO A 100 -12.31 -5.34 2.88
N LEU A 101 -13.27 -4.41 2.99
CA LEU A 101 -14.61 -4.55 2.42
C LEU A 101 -14.76 -3.73 1.16
N PHE A 102 -14.45 -2.44 1.27
CA PHE A 102 -14.58 -1.51 0.16
C PHE A 102 -13.56 -0.38 0.23
N PHE A 103 -13.40 0.27 -0.90
CA PHE A 103 -12.48 1.39 -1.13
C PHE A 103 -13.20 2.55 -1.81
N LEU A 104 -12.78 3.76 -1.49
CA LEU A 104 -13.14 5.01 -2.15
C LEU A 104 -11.85 5.75 -2.53
N ASP A 105 -11.78 6.32 -3.73
CA ASP A 105 -10.68 7.17 -4.14
C ASP A 105 -11.07 8.65 -4.15
N TYR A 106 -10.07 9.52 -4.05
CA TYR A 106 -10.17 10.94 -4.30
C TYR A 106 -9.03 11.37 -5.23
N ILE A 107 -9.38 11.82 -6.42
CA ILE A 107 -8.43 12.31 -7.42
C ILE A 107 -8.62 13.82 -7.54
N ALA A 108 -7.64 14.60 -7.04
CA ALA A 108 -7.55 16.03 -7.29
C ALA A 108 -6.66 16.26 -8.51
N CYS A 109 -7.10 17.02 -9.50
CA CYS A 109 -6.32 17.29 -10.70
C CYS A 109 -6.44 18.75 -11.14
N GLY A 110 -5.39 19.30 -11.76
CA GLY A 110 -5.44 20.65 -12.32
C GLY A 110 -6.42 20.71 -13.48
N LYS A 111 -6.45 19.63 -14.30
CA LYS A 111 -7.36 19.46 -15.44
C LYS A 111 -7.76 18.01 -15.60
N ASN A 112 -9.03 17.76 -15.81
CA ASN A 112 -9.53 16.42 -16.05
C ASN A 112 -9.22 16.00 -17.50
N VAL A 113 -8.28 15.05 -17.64
CA VAL A 113 -7.98 14.34 -18.88
C VAL A 113 -8.56 12.94 -18.74
N PRO A 114 -9.68 12.61 -19.41
CA PRO A 114 -10.44 11.38 -19.16
C PRO A 114 -9.63 10.10 -19.24
N GLU A 115 -8.72 10.01 -20.19
CA GLU A 115 -7.86 8.85 -20.40
C GLU A 115 -6.86 8.69 -19.25
N LYS A 116 -6.26 9.79 -18.75
CA LYS A 116 -5.38 9.80 -17.58
C LYS A 116 -6.12 9.36 -16.32
N ILE A 117 -7.32 9.89 -16.08
CA ILE A 117 -8.18 9.47 -14.96
C ILE A 117 -8.53 7.99 -15.07
N ALA A 118 -8.86 7.51 -16.26
CA ALA A 118 -9.18 6.10 -16.48
C ALA A 118 -7.98 5.17 -16.16
N ASP A 119 -6.77 5.56 -16.53
CA ASP A 119 -5.56 4.81 -16.18
C ASP A 119 -5.31 4.80 -14.66
N ILE A 120 -5.49 5.93 -13.97
CA ILE A 120 -5.37 5.99 -12.51
C ILE A 120 -6.38 5.02 -11.86
N VAL A 121 -7.66 5.11 -12.24
CA VAL A 121 -8.72 4.26 -11.69
C VAL A 121 -8.55 2.79 -12.09
N LYS A 122 -7.95 2.49 -13.25
CA LYS A 122 -7.53 1.13 -13.60
C LYS A 122 -6.57 0.57 -12.55
N GLY A 123 -5.56 1.35 -12.15
CA GLY A 123 -4.64 0.98 -11.07
C GLY A 123 -5.36 0.80 -9.72
N VAL A 124 -6.28 1.71 -9.36
CA VAL A 124 -7.10 1.58 -8.14
C VAL A 124 -7.92 0.29 -8.18
N SER A 125 -8.57 0.00 -9.31
CA SER A 125 -9.35 -1.23 -9.48
C SER A 125 -8.50 -2.48 -9.36
N GLU A 126 -7.28 -2.48 -9.90
CA GLU A 126 -6.35 -3.60 -9.77
C GLU A 126 -5.94 -3.81 -8.30
N GLY A 127 -5.63 -2.74 -7.56
CA GLY A 127 -5.34 -2.83 -6.12
C GLY A 127 -6.53 -3.36 -5.32
N CYS A 128 -7.75 -2.96 -5.67
CA CYS A 128 -8.98 -3.47 -5.07
C CYS A 128 -9.18 -4.97 -5.34
N LEU A 129 -8.89 -5.44 -6.57
CA LEU A 129 -8.92 -6.86 -6.91
C LEU A 129 -7.91 -7.68 -6.11
N GLN A 130 -6.68 -7.16 -5.96
CA GLN A 130 -5.63 -7.82 -5.19
C GLN A 130 -5.97 -7.91 -3.71
N SER A 131 -6.67 -6.91 -3.16
CA SER A 131 -7.10 -6.87 -1.76
C SER A 131 -8.49 -7.45 -1.51
N GLU A 132 -9.18 -7.91 -2.56
CA GLU A 132 -10.57 -8.37 -2.51
C GLU A 132 -11.56 -7.31 -1.98
N ALA A 133 -11.21 -6.03 -2.06
CA ALA A 133 -12.08 -4.92 -1.74
C ALA A 133 -12.93 -4.52 -2.96
N ALA A 134 -14.10 -3.94 -2.74
CA ALA A 134 -14.91 -3.38 -3.81
C ALA A 134 -14.64 -1.87 -3.95
N LEU A 135 -14.38 -1.37 -5.15
CA LEU A 135 -14.37 0.06 -5.43
C LEU A 135 -15.82 0.53 -5.60
N ILE A 136 -16.39 1.13 -4.56
CA ILE A 136 -17.83 1.44 -4.52
C ILE A 136 -18.19 2.89 -4.81
N GLY A 137 -17.18 3.74 -5.00
CA GLY A 137 -17.34 5.16 -5.26
C GLY A 137 -16.00 5.87 -5.23
N GLY A 138 -16.04 7.17 -5.43
CA GLY A 138 -14.90 8.04 -5.41
C GLY A 138 -15.27 9.43 -5.90
N GLU A 139 -14.28 10.32 -6.00
CA GLU A 139 -14.44 11.68 -6.48
C GLU A 139 -13.28 12.06 -7.40
N THR A 140 -13.58 12.75 -8.48
CA THR A 140 -12.56 13.43 -9.30
C THR A 140 -12.89 14.91 -9.34
N ALA A 141 -12.00 15.72 -8.76
CA ALA A 141 -12.18 17.16 -8.63
C ALA A 141 -11.14 17.93 -9.46
N GLU A 142 -11.61 18.80 -10.36
CA GLU A 142 -10.74 19.76 -11.06
C GLU A 142 -10.48 20.98 -10.16
N HIS A 143 -9.20 21.37 -10.10
CA HIS A 143 -8.72 22.49 -9.30
C HIS A 143 -8.01 23.56 -10.17
N PRO A 144 -8.71 24.17 -11.14
CA PRO A 144 -8.10 25.15 -12.02
C PRO A 144 -7.59 26.36 -11.23
N GLY A 145 -6.34 26.77 -11.50
CA GLY A 145 -5.70 27.88 -10.81
C GLY A 145 -5.15 27.56 -9.39
N LEU A 146 -5.53 26.43 -8.81
CA LEU A 146 -4.96 25.93 -7.55
C LEU A 146 -3.86 24.92 -7.80
N MET A 147 -4.01 24.10 -8.83
CA MET A 147 -3.07 23.04 -9.23
C MET A 147 -2.66 23.24 -10.70
N PRO A 148 -1.40 22.99 -11.07
CA PRO A 148 -0.99 22.97 -12.48
C PRO A 148 -1.84 22.00 -13.31
N GLU A 149 -2.10 22.33 -14.60
CA GLU A 149 -3.00 21.53 -15.43
C GLU A 149 -2.60 20.05 -15.56
N ASP A 150 -1.29 19.76 -15.58
CA ASP A 150 -0.77 18.39 -15.73
C ASP A 150 -0.62 17.63 -14.41
N ASP A 151 -0.74 18.32 -13.29
CA ASP A 151 -0.54 17.73 -11.97
C ASP A 151 -1.85 17.14 -11.42
N TYR A 152 -1.69 16.11 -10.60
CA TYR A 152 -2.77 15.51 -9.83
C TYR A 152 -2.25 14.98 -8.49
N ASP A 153 -3.17 14.73 -7.57
CA ASP A 153 -2.93 13.96 -6.37
C ASP A 153 -3.98 12.86 -6.23
N LEU A 154 -3.60 11.77 -5.59
CA LEU A 154 -4.43 10.60 -5.40
C LEU A 154 -4.37 10.15 -3.96
N ALA A 155 -5.54 10.08 -3.34
CA ALA A 155 -5.73 9.52 -2.01
C ALA A 155 -6.83 8.46 -2.02
N GLY A 156 -6.81 7.59 -1.02
CA GLY A 156 -7.80 6.56 -0.83
C GLY A 156 -8.33 6.49 0.59
N PHE A 157 -9.49 5.87 0.71
CA PHE A 157 -10.10 5.52 1.98
C PHE A 157 -10.65 4.10 1.88
N ALA A 158 -10.17 3.22 2.74
CA ALA A 158 -10.61 1.84 2.84
C ALA A 158 -11.35 1.60 4.15
N VAL A 159 -12.36 0.74 4.09
CA VAL A 159 -13.03 0.21 5.28
C VAL A 159 -12.91 -1.30 5.25
N GLY A 160 -12.52 -1.87 6.38
CA GLY A 160 -12.46 -3.29 6.63
C GLY A 160 -13.19 -3.68 7.90
N VAL A 161 -13.25 -4.97 8.18
CA VAL A 161 -13.91 -5.52 9.36
C VAL A 161 -13.13 -6.70 9.94
N CYS A 162 -13.17 -6.85 11.24
CA CYS A 162 -12.80 -8.09 11.92
C CYS A 162 -13.74 -8.34 13.12
N ASP A 163 -13.74 -9.56 13.62
CA ASP A 163 -14.28 -9.79 14.97
C ASP A 163 -13.26 -9.23 15.99
N LYS A 164 -13.74 -8.60 17.06
CA LYS A 164 -12.88 -7.97 18.08
C LYS A 164 -11.84 -8.94 18.66
N LYS A 165 -12.20 -10.21 18.81
CA LYS A 165 -11.28 -11.25 19.29
C LYS A 165 -10.12 -11.54 18.34
N ASP A 166 -10.29 -11.23 17.04
CA ASP A 166 -9.31 -11.46 15.97
C ASP A 166 -8.43 -10.25 15.69
N MET A 167 -8.64 -9.13 16.43
CA MET A 167 -7.79 -7.93 16.26
C MET A 167 -6.34 -8.24 16.63
N ILE A 168 -5.42 -7.85 15.74
CA ILE A 168 -3.97 -7.94 15.97
C ILE A 168 -3.53 -6.66 16.69
N THR A 169 -3.23 -6.76 17.98
CA THR A 169 -2.95 -5.61 18.86
C THR A 169 -1.60 -5.67 19.55
N GLY A 170 -0.82 -6.73 19.34
CA GLY A 170 0.42 -6.97 20.08
C GLY A 170 0.25 -7.42 21.54
N LYS A 171 -0.99 -7.49 22.06
CA LYS A 171 -1.25 -7.84 23.49
C LYS A 171 -0.70 -9.20 23.91
N ASP A 172 -0.67 -10.16 22.97
CA ASP A 172 -0.23 -11.54 23.20
C ASP A 172 1.23 -11.78 22.81
N LEU A 173 1.96 -10.71 22.45
CA LEU A 173 3.37 -10.76 22.08
C LEU A 173 4.23 -11.14 23.29
N ASN A 174 5.22 -12.01 23.08
CA ASN A 174 6.16 -12.45 24.11
C ASN A 174 7.60 -12.31 23.63
N VAL A 175 8.53 -12.14 24.57
CA VAL A 175 9.96 -12.23 24.29
C VAL A 175 10.27 -13.63 23.76
N GLY A 176 11.00 -13.70 22.66
CA GLY A 176 11.32 -14.94 21.94
C GLY A 176 10.35 -15.28 20.80
N ASP A 177 9.23 -14.56 20.65
CA ASP A 177 8.40 -14.68 19.45
C ASP A 177 9.23 -14.37 18.20
N VAL A 178 8.99 -15.13 17.13
CA VAL A 178 9.78 -15.06 15.90
C VAL A 178 9.18 -14.05 14.94
N LEU A 179 10.05 -13.24 14.34
CA LEU A 179 9.66 -12.31 13.30
C LEU A 179 9.77 -12.96 11.92
N ILE A 180 8.66 -12.96 11.19
CA ILE A 180 8.59 -13.39 9.78
C ILE A 180 8.34 -12.14 8.94
N GLY A 181 9.21 -11.93 7.94
CA GLY A 181 9.11 -10.82 7.00
C GLY A 181 8.58 -11.27 5.63
N LEU A 182 7.74 -10.45 5.03
CA LEU A 182 7.29 -10.57 3.64
C LEU A 182 8.00 -9.54 2.78
N PRO A 183 8.54 -9.95 1.60
CA PRO A 183 9.35 -9.07 0.77
C PRO A 183 8.52 -7.93 0.16
N SER A 184 9.19 -6.80 -0.04
CA SER A 184 8.66 -5.69 -0.83
C SER A 184 8.94 -5.89 -2.33
N THR A 185 8.23 -5.14 -3.16
CA THR A 185 8.47 -5.06 -4.62
C THR A 185 9.52 -4.01 -5.00
N GLY A 186 10.03 -3.28 -4.02
CA GLY A 186 10.95 -2.16 -4.17
C GLY A 186 10.65 -1.08 -3.14
N VAL A 187 10.73 0.18 -3.55
CA VAL A 187 10.60 1.34 -2.65
C VAL A 187 9.18 1.47 -2.08
N HIS A 188 8.18 0.90 -2.73
CA HIS A 188 6.76 1.08 -2.45
C HIS A 188 6.32 2.53 -2.69
N SER A 189 5.66 3.19 -1.70
CA SER A 189 5.16 4.57 -1.82
C SER A 189 5.78 5.54 -0.82
N ASN A 190 6.85 5.16 -0.14
CA ASN A 190 7.46 5.96 0.92
C ASN A 190 8.90 6.36 0.58
N GLY A 191 9.35 7.50 1.13
CA GLY A 191 10.71 7.99 0.91
C GLY A 191 10.93 8.70 -0.43
N PHE A 192 9.90 8.94 -1.23
CA PHE A 192 10.04 9.52 -2.57
C PHE A 192 10.49 10.98 -2.57
N SER A 193 10.31 11.74 -1.50
CA SER A 193 10.93 13.07 -1.38
C SER A 193 12.45 12.97 -1.37
N LEU A 194 13.02 11.97 -0.69
CA LEU A 194 14.46 11.70 -0.70
C LEU A 194 14.91 11.15 -2.05
N VAL A 195 14.18 10.19 -2.63
CA VAL A 195 14.45 9.67 -3.98
C VAL A 195 14.56 10.79 -5.01
N ARG A 196 13.64 11.77 -4.96
CA ARG A 196 13.63 12.94 -5.86
C ARG A 196 14.78 13.92 -5.61
N ASN A 197 15.38 13.91 -4.44
CA ASN A 197 16.61 14.67 -4.17
C ASN A 197 17.87 13.92 -4.61
N VAL A 198 17.83 12.58 -4.59
CA VAL A 198 18.97 11.73 -4.98
C VAL A 198 19.10 11.64 -6.50
N PHE A 199 17.95 11.55 -7.19
CA PHE A 199 17.92 11.47 -8.66
C PHE A 199 17.26 12.71 -9.23
N ASP A 200 17.84 13.22 -10.32
CA ASP A 200 17.17 14.24 -11.13
C ASP A 200 15.97 13.58 -11.83
N ILE A 201 14.75 13.97 -11.44
CA ILE A 201 13.52 13.35 -11.94
C ILE A 201 13.11 14.01 -13.26
N THR A 202 13.75 13.56 -14.31
CA THR A 202 13.46 13.93 -15.70
C THR A 202 13.07 12.69 -16.51
N GLU A 203 12.43 12.89 -17.66
CA GLU A 203 12.10 11.79 -18.57
C GLU A 203 13.37 11.02 -18.99
N GLU A 204 14.48 11.72 -19.25
CA GLU A 204 15.76 11.14 -19.64
C GLU A 204 16.33 10.26 -18.51
N SER A 205 16.40 10.78 -17.27
CA SER A 205 16.95 10.04 -16.13
C SER A 205 16.11 8.81 -15.79
N LEU A 206 14.77 8.93 -15.82
CA LEU A 206 13.87 7.82 -15.52
C LEU A 206 13.88 6.74 -16.62
N ASN A 207 14.17 7.08 -17.85
CA ASN A 207 14.35 6.12 -18.95
C ASN A 207 15.77 5.54 -19.03
N THR A 208 16.70 5.99 -18.19
CA THR A 208 18.05 5.40 -18.13
C THR A 208 17.98 3.96 -17.65
N TYR A 209 18.53 3.05 -18.47
CA TYR A 209 18.60 1.62 -18.14
C TYR A 209 19.80 1.33 -17.24
N TYR A 210 19.59 0.55 -16.20
CA TYR A 210 20.62 0.09 -15.28
C TYR A 210 20.76 -1.43 -15.39
N ASP A 211 21.93 -1.88 -15.82
CA ASP A 211 22.20 -3.31 -16.03
C ASP A 211 22.00 -4.11 -14.72
N GLU A 212 22.42 -3.54 -13.59
CA GLU A 212 22.24 -4.15 -12.28
C GLU A 212 20.78 -4.31 -11.85
N LEU A 213 19.89 -3.44 -12.32
CA LEU A 213 18.44 -3.54 -12.06
C LEU A 213 17.71 -4.41 -13.09
N GLY A 214 18.31 -4.62 -14.27
CA GLY A 214 17.69 -5.28 -15.41
C GLY A 214 16.48 -4.52 -15.98
N LYS A 215 16.37 -3.21 -15.71
CA LYS A 215 15.27 -2.33 -16.10
C LYS A 215 15.66 -0.86 -16.01
N THR A 216 14.78 0.04 -16.46
CA THR A 216 15.00 1.48 -16.30
C THR A 216 14.82 1.91 -14.84
N LEU A 217 15.40 3.07 -14.48
CA LEU A 217 15.23 3.67 -13.17
C LEU A 217 13.74 3.90 -12.85
N GLY A 218 13.01 4.44 -13.82
CA GLY A 218 11.58 4.70 -13.65
C GLY A 218 10.75 3.44 -13.43
N GLU A 219 11.03 2.35 -14.17
CA GLU A 219 10.37 1.06 -13.95
C GLU A 219 10.66 0.48 -12.55
N ALA A 220 11.89 0.63 -12.05
CA ALA A 220 12.24 0.21 -10.71
C ALA A 220 11.54 1.04 -9.62
N LEU A 221 11.49 2.36 -9.79
CA LEU A 221 10.91 3.28 -8.82
C LEU A 221 9.37 3.28 -8.86
N LEU A 222 8.75 3.07 -10.04
CA LEU A 222 7.30 2.97 -10.17
C LEU A 222 6.74 1.57 -9.88
N ALA A 223 7.58 0.59 -9.51
CA ALA A 223 7.08 -0.71 -9.06
C ALA A 223 5.98 -0.50 -7.99
N PRO A 224 4.77 -1.07 -8.17
CA PRO A 224 3.66 -0.85 -7.25
C PRO A 224 3.95 -1.40 -5.86
N THR A 225 3.39 -0.76 -4.85
CA THR A 225 3.37 -1.26 -3.47
C THR A 225 2.68 -2.61 -3.43
N LYS A 226 3.32 -3.58 -2.79
CA LYS A 226 2.76 -4.93 -2.63
C LYS A 226 1.59 -4.92 -1.66
N ILE A 227 0.54 -5.66 -2.00
CA ILE A 227 -0.64 -5.87 -1.17
C ILE A 227 -0.52 -7.21 -0.45
N TYR A 228 -0.55 -7.20 0.88
CA TYR A 228 -0.32 -8.38 1.74
C TYR A 228 -1.61 -9.03 2.23
N VAL A 229 -2.78 -8.48 1.89
CA VAL A 229 -4.10 -8.92 2.38
C VAL A 229 -4.33 -10.42 2.19
N LYS A 230 -4.03 -10.95 0.99
CA LYS A 230 -4.21 -12.39 0.71
C LYS A 230 -3.33 -13.27 1.57
N ALA A 231 -2.07 -12.89 1.78
CA ALA A 231 -1.13 -13.63 2.63
C ALA A 231 -1.66 -13.74 4.06
N LEU A 232 -2.07 -12.63 4.66
CA LEU A 232 -2.61 -12.58 6.02
C LEU A 232 -3.93 -13.35 6.15
N LYS A 233 -4.80 -13.25 5.14
CA LYS A 233 -6.06 -14.01 5.08
C LYS A 233 -5.81 -15.54 5.05
N HIS A 234 -4.81 -16.01 4.30
CA HIS A 234 -4.45 -17.44 4.25
C HIS A 234 -3.90 -17.92 5.59
N ILE A 235 -3.03 -17.14 6.24
CA ILE A 235 -2.52 -17.46 7.58
C ILE A 235 -3.68 -17.56 8.57
N LYS A 236 -4.57 -16.58 8.61
CA LYS A 236 -5.75 -16.57 9.48
C LYS A 236 -6.65 -17.80 9.22
N ALA A 237 -6.90 -18.12 7.96
CA ALA A 237 -7.74 -19.27 7.57
C ALA A 237 -7.14 -20.62 8.00
N SER A 238 -5.82 -20.72 8.17
CA SER A 238 -5.14 -21.93 8.68
C SER A 238 -5.22 -22.10 10.21
N GLY A 239 -5.85 -21.16 10.91
CA GLY A 239 -5.98 -21.16 12.37
C GLY A 239 -4.71 -20.71 13.12
N ILE A 240 -3.74 -20.14 12.43
CA ILE A 240 -2.53 -19.58 13.05
C ILE A 240 -2.85 -18.18 13.61
N THR A 241 -2.38 -17.92 14.82
CA THR A 241 -2.52 -16.63 15.48
C THR A 241 -1.32 -15.74 15.16
N LEU A 242 -1.56 -14.64 14.47
CA LEU A 242 -0.59 -13.54 14.36
C LEU A 242 -0.68 -12.69 15.62
N LYS A 243 0.42 -12.60 16.38
CA LYS A 243 0.44 -11.88 17.67
C LYS A 243 0.59 -10.38 17.47
N ALA A 244 1.39 -9.97 16.49
CA ALA A 244 1.62 -8.58 16.13
C ALA A 244 2.02 -8.47 14.65
N CYS A 245 1.73 -7.34 14.04
CA CYS A 245 2.09 -7.04 12.66
C CYS A 245 2.57 -5.59 12.52
N SER A 246 3.44 -5.36 11.55
CA SER A 246 3.93 -4.03 11.16
C SER A 246 3.98 -3.92 9.63
N HIS A 247 3.27 -2.96 9.08
CA HIS A 247 3.42 -2.52 7.70
C HIS A 247 4.58 -1.51 7.64
N ILE A 248 5.64 -1.83 6.89
CA ILE A 248 6.85 -1.00 6.85
C ILE A 248 6.68 0.09 5.79
N THR A 249 6.36 1.28 6.26
CA THR A 249 6.08 2.49 5.48
C THR A 249 7.13 3.58 5.75
N GLY A 250 6.76 4.87 5.63
CA GLY A 250 7.63 5.99 5.98
C GLY A 250 8.09 5.92 7.43
N GLY A 251 9.36 6.25 7.67
CA GLY A 251 10.01 6.02 8.97
C GLY A 251 10.67 4.65 9.09
N GLY A 252 10.55 3.78 8.07
CA GLY A 252 11.26 2.51 7.97
C GLY A 252 11.03 1.58 9.17
N PHE A 253 12.07 0.85 9.55
CA PHE A 253 11.99 -0.10 10.65
C PHE A 253 11.86 0.58 12.01
N TYR A 254 12.57 1.68 12.21
CA TYR A 254 12.69 2.33 13.53
C TYR A 254 11.39 3.00 13.99
N GLU A 255 10.50 3.40 13.08
CA GLU A 255 9.25 4.04 13.44
C GLU A 255 8.03 3.10 13.30
N ASN A 256 8.09 2.09 12.43
CA ASN A 256 6.94 1.21 12.21
C ASN A 256 6.96 -0.02 13.13
N VAL A 257 8.12 -0.68 13.31
CA VAL A 257 8.20 -1.86 14.16
C VAL A 257 7.79 -1.59 15.62
N PRO A 258 8.16 -0.47 16.26
CA PRO A 258 7.71 -0.19 17.63
C PRO A 258 6.20 -0.17 17.82
N ARG A 259 5.42 0.17 16.78
CA ARG A 259 3.95 0.24 16.87
C ARG A 259 3.29 -1.12 17.17
N MET A 260 3.96 -2.22 16.86
CA MET A 260 3.46 -3.56 17.13
C MET A 260 3.90 -4.12 18.49
N LEU A 261 4.80 -3.43 19.20
CA LEU A 261 5.43 -3.91 20.43
C LEU A 261 4.68 -3.44 21.66
N LYS A 262 4.79 -4.22 22.75
CA LYS A 262 4.41 -3.76 24.10
C LYS A 262 5.51 -2.87 24.67
N GLU A 263 5.15 -2.04 25.63
CA GLU A 263 6.09 -1.22 26.39
C GLU A 263 7.24 -2.08 26.98
N GLY A 264 8.47 -1.64 26.79
CA GLY A 264 9.67 -2.33 27.25
C GLY A 264 10.17 -3.46 26.35
N MET A 265 9.39 -3.86 25.33
CA MET A 265 9.84 -4.84 24.33
C MET A 265 10.65 -4.18 23.22
N GLY A 266 11.53 -4.96 22.63
CA GLY A 266 12.32 -4.60 21.45
C GLY A 266 12.32 -5.74 20.44
N VAL A 267 13.07 -5.57 19.37
CA VAL A 267 13.31 -6.60 18.36
C VAL A 267 14.77 -6.61 17.93
N GLU A 268 15.22 -7.77 17.48
CA GLU A 268 16.48 -7.97 16.76
C GLU A 268 16.12 -8.43 15.35
N ILE A 269 16.62 -7.73 14.32
CA ILE A 269 16.34 -8.02 12.92
C ILE A 269 17.67 -8.21 12.17
N ASP A 270 17.87 -9.39 11.57
CA ASP A 270 19.00 -9.70 10.70
C ASP A 270 18.69 -9.34 9.25
N THR A 271 19.35 -8.32 8.74
CA THR A 271 19.14 -7.86 7.35
C THR A 271 19.73 -8.79 6.29
N LYS A 272 20.54 -9.76 6.67
CA LYS A 272 21.08 -10.79 5.76
C LYS A 272 20.12 -11.95 5.55
N ALA A 273 19.05 -12.03 6.37
CA ALA A 273 18.07 -13.11 6.31
C ALA A 273 17.10 -12.98 5.13
N PHE A 274 17.06 -11.86 4.43
CA PHE A 274 16.13 -11.59 3.32
C PHE A 274 16.80 -10.83 2.17
N PRO A 275 16.29 -10.97 0.93
CA PRO A 275 16.85 -10.28 -0.22
C PRO A 275 16.53 -8.77 -0.16
N LYS A 276 17.54 -7.94 -0.31
CA LYS A 276 17.41 -6.50 -0.49
C LYS A 276 17.37 -6.16 -1.98
N PRO A 277 16.31 -5.55 -2.52
CA PRO A 277 16.28 -5.06 -3.89
C PRO A 277 17.41 -4.07 -4.20
N LEU A 278 18.08 -4.26 -5.33
CA LEU A 278 19.27 -3.47 -5.70
C LEU A 278 18.99 -1.97 -5.87
N ILE A 279 17.74 -1.57 -6.06
CA ILE A 279 17.36 -0.15 -6.10
C ILE A 279 17.77 0.60 -4.83
N PHE A 280 17.77 -0.07 -3.66
CA PHE A 280 18.20 0.57 -2.41
C PHE A 280 19.71 0.82 -2.37
N ASP A 281 20.52 -0.05 -2.96
CA ASP A 281 21.96 0.19 -3.08
C ASP A 281 22.25 1.38 -4.00
N LEU A 282 21.46 1.50 -5.08
CA LEU A 282 21.57 2.61 -6.01
C LEU A 282 21.17 3.95 -5.35
N ILE A 283 20.07 3.97 -4.58
CA ILE A 283 19.64 5.15 -3.81
C ILE A 283 20.72 5.54 -2.80
N GLN A 284 21.19 4.56 -2.02
CA GLN A 284 22.20 4.78 -0.98
C GLN A 284 23.49 5.37 -1.56
N LYS A 285 24.01 4.77 -2.63
CA LYS A 285 25.25 5.20 -3.29
C LYS A 285 25.16 6.60 -3.88
N ASN A 286 24.08 6.88 -4.63
CA ASN A 286 23.94 8.17 -5.30
C ASN A 286 23.62 9.31 -4.31
N GLY A 287 22.93 9.01 -3.21
CA GLY A 287 22.59 9.98 -2.17
C GLY A 287 23.64 10.13 -1.08
N ASP A 288 24.70 9.33 -1.09
CA ASP A 288 25.69 9.24 0.02
C ASP A 288 25.00 9.08 1.39
N ILE A 289 23.98 8.21 1.46
CA ILE A 289 23.10 8.03 2.61
C ILE A 289 23.67 6.96 3.53
N SER A 290 23.72 7.23 4.83
CA SER A 290 24.16 6.22 5.80
C SER A 290 23.21 5.01 5.85
N THR A 291 23.75 3.81 6.13
CA THR A 291 22.93 2.59 6.24
C THR A 291 21.80 2.75 7.27
N LYS A 292 22.09 3.37 8.41
CA LYS A 292 21.08 3.63 9.44
C LYS A 292 19.93 4.48 8.91
N GLU A 293 20.23 5.52 8.16
CA GLU A 293 19.22 6.41 7.58
C GLU A 293 18.40 5.69 6.52
N MET A 294 19.01 4.82 5.69
CA MET A 294 18.29 3.98 4.75
C MET A 294 17.21 3.13 5.45
N TYR A 295 17.52 2.48 6.57
CA TYR A 295 16.57 1.71 7.38
C TYR A 295 15.58 2.58 8.17
N ASN A 296 15.85 3.87 8.32
CA ASN A 296 14.92 4.83 8.93
C ASN A 296 13.95 5.47 7.94
N VAL A 297 14.23 5.39 6.63
CA VAL A 297 13.38 6.00 5.59
C VAL A 297 12.64 4.96 4.78
N PHE A 298 13.31 3.84 4.44
CA PHE A 298 12.83 2.85 3.47
C PHE A 298 12.53 1.49 4.11
N ASN A 299 11.74 0.68 3.40
CA ASN A 299 11.44 -0.70 3.77
C ASN A 299 12.61 -1.69 3.56
N MET A 300 13.64 -1.29 2.84
CA MET A 300 14.89 -2.03 2.57
C MET A 300 14.71 -3.48 2.10
N GLY A 301 13.55 -3.82 1.54
CA GLY A 301 13.23 -5.16 1.02
C GLY A 301 12.18 -5.91 1.82
N LEU A 302 11.78 -5.44 3.00
CA LEU A 302 10.65 -5.97 3.76
C LEU A 302 9.51 -4.95 3.83
N GLY A 303 8.39 -5.25 3.18
CA GLY A 303 7.23 -4.36 3.26
C GLY A 303 6.29 -4.71 4.42
N PHE A 304 6.38 -5.91 4.99
CA PHE A 304 5.54 -6.36 6.08
C PHE A 304 6.31 -7.29 7.03
N VAL A 305 6.12 -7.13 8.32
CA VAL A 305 6.69 -7.98 9.37
C VAL A 305 5.59 -8.45 10.30
N MET A 306 5.59 -9.72 10.64
CA MET A 306 4.66 -10.32 11.59
C MET A 306 5.39 -11.10 12.68
N ALA A 307 4.84 -11.12 13.89
CA ALA A 307 5.34 -11.88 15.01
C ALA A 307 4.43 -13.09 15.30
N VAL A 308 5.04 -14.26 15.41
CA VAL A 308 4.36 -15.53 15.65
C VAL A 308 5.04 -16.32 16.77
N ASP A 309 4.31 -17.29 17.33
CA ASP A 309 4.91 -18.26 18.23
C ASP A 309 6.01 -19.07 17.51
N PRO A 310 7.14 -19.37 18.13
CA PRO A 310 8.18 -20.20 17.52
C PRO A 310 7.67 -21.55 17.00
N ALA A 311 6.64 -22.13 17.63
CA ALA A 311 6.04 -23.40 17.21
C ALA A 311 5.23 -23.28 15.90
N ASP A 312 4.83 -22.08 15.49
CA ASP A 312 4.01 -21.86 14.31
C ASP A 312 4.81 -21.44 13.06
N VAL A 313 6.11 -21.19 13.19
CA VAL A 313 6.97 -20.68 12.10
C VAL A 313 6.89 -21.55 10.85
N GLU A 314 7.10 -22.86 11.00
CA GLU A 314 7.07 -23.79 9.85
C GLU A 314 5.69 -23.82 9.19
N LYS A 315 4.62 -23.75 9.98
CA LYS A 315 3.23 -23.72 9.45
C LYS A 315 2.96 -22.44 8.68
N VAL A 316 3.38 -21.28 9.20
CA VAL A 316 3.25 -19.99 8.50
C VAL A 316 3.95 -20.04 7.15
N GLN A 317 5.20 -20.51 7.13
CA GLN A 317 5.96 -20.63 5.88
C GLN A 317 5.33 -21.61 4.90
N ALA A 318 4.80 -22.73 5.39
CA ALA A 318 4.11 -23.71 4.55
C ALA A 318 2.85 -23.11 3.90
N VAL A 319 1.99 -22.43 4.69
CA VAL A 319 0.77 -21.76 4.19
C VAL A 319 1.09 -20.68 3.16
N LEU A 320 2.13 -19.88 3.39
CA LEU A 320 2.56 -18.85 2.45
C LEU A 320 3.13 -19.47 1.15
N ASN A 321 3.86 -20.56 1.26
CA ASN A 321 4.36 -21.29 0.08
C ASN A 321 3.24 -21.87 -0.79
N GLU A 322 2.10 -22.28 -0.23
CA GLU A 322 0.94 -22.76 -0.99
C GLU A 322 0.41 -21.71 -1.97
N ILE A 323 0.56 -20.44 -1.64
CA ILE A 323 0.15 -19.30 -2.48
C ILE A 323 1.32 -18.63 -3.20
N ASN A 324 2.50 -19.25 -3.21
CA ASN A 324 3.73 -18.72 -3.77
C ASN A 324 4.14 -17.36 -3.18
N GLU A 325 3.86 -17.12 -1.89
CA GLU A 325 4.27 -15.94 -1.16
C GLU A 325 5.60 -16.20 -0.43
N PRO A 326 6.73 -15.60 -0.87
CA PRO A 326 8.01 -15.74 -0.19
C PRO A 326 7.93 -15.15 1.22
N SER A 327 8.57 -15.84 2.18
CA SER A 327 8.64 -15.38 3.57
C SER A 327 9.99 -15.77 4.19
N TYR A 328 10.46 -14.94 5.10
CA TYR A 328 11.78 -15.07 5.70
C TYR A 328 11.67 -14.95 7.22
N VAL A 329 12.36 -15.82 7.96
CA VAL A 329 12.59 -15.62 9.39
C VAL A 329 13.66 -14.54 9.51
N VAL A 330 13.27 -13.35 10.00
CA VAL A 330 14.12 -12.15 9.97
C VAL A 330 14.61 -11.72 11.33
N GLY A 331 14.12 -12.34 12.41
CA GLY A 331 14.53 -11.95 13.75
C GLY A 331 13.60 -12.46 14.83
N LYS A 332 13.63 -11.81 15.97
CA LYS A 332 12.86 -12.16 17.16
C LYS A 332 12.52 -10.95 18.02
N VAL A 333 11.53 -11.12 18.87
CA VAL A 333 11.16 -10.17 19.93
C VAL A 333 12.12 -10.31 21.12
N THR A 334 12.56 -9.18 21.66
CA THR A 334 13.52 -9.09 22.77
C THR A 334 12.97 -8.25 23.93
N GLU A 335 13.69 -8.22 25.04
CA GLU A 335 13.41 -7.36 26.22
C GLU A 335 14.23 -6.06 26.24
N THR A 336 14.89 -5.71 25.13
CA THR A 336 15.85 -4.59 25.08
C THR A 336 15.20 -3.21 25.04
N GLY A 337 13.90 -3.13 24.75
CA GLY A 337 13.17 -1.87 24.51
C GLY A 337 13.62 -1.13 23.23
N GLN A 338 14.38 -1.77 22.34
CA GLN A 338 14.97 -1.14 21.16
C GLN A 338 14.72 -1.96 19.90
N VAL A 339 14.72 -1.29 18.76
CA VAL A 339 14.78 -1.91 17.43
C VAL A 339 16.26 -2.03 17.04
N ASP A 340 16.80 -3.23 17.15
CA ASP A 340 18.19 -3.55 16.77
C ASP A 340 18.19 -4.15 15.36
N VAL A 341 18.67 -3.37 14.39
CA VAL A 341 18.81 -3.78 12.99
C VAL A 341 20.28 -4.12 12.73
N GLN A 342 20.54 -5.40 12.48
CA GLN A 342 21.90 -5.95 12.27
C GLN A 342 22.18 -6.05 10.76
N TRP A 343 23.15 -5.26 10.25
CA TRP A 343 23.58 -5.23 8.84
C TRP A 343 25.04 -5.66 8.64
#